data_801aa6066d4b997345b2fdf8761a187c
#
_entry.id   801aa6066d4b997345b2fdf8761a187c
#
_cell.length_a   1.000
_cell.length_b   1.000
_cell.length_c   1.000
_cell.angle_alpha   90.00
_cell.angle_beta   90.00
_cell.angle_gamma   90.00
#
_symmetry.space_group_name_H-M   'P 1'
#
loop_
_entity.id
_entity.type
_entity.pdbx_description
1 polymer ?
#
loop_
_entity_poly.entity_id
_entity_poly.type
_entity_poly.pdbx_seq_one_letter_code
_entity_poly.pdbx_strand_id
1 'polypeptide(L)'
;MLTRKYIGADINLGAVQVTTKRLLGLQNNNNFEVYNVNNYDFFRNPVEAKELIIDALGIQKFDSSTVYDGELDGWMVKIMPTNRIATKADLEELKANLPYHTFEKRKEENPNGVVEKIKIICMGHEADLKASLEQELSSYNLEIEIVDILRDKKDLQFKREADANVVKENNQIIIKEFYPMNLLQKLSMQKESVEDWRQLVESIYIDWNYDGQTMRPTICDIPTKDELVSGIYKIPDSAGKIKIKITDLLSESLELEV
;
A
#
# COMPACT_ATOMS: atom_id res chain seq x y z
N MET A 1 24.09 -25.07 -17.80
CA MET A 1 22.89 -24.37 -17.26
C MET A 1 21.65 -25.09 -17.76
N LEU A 2 20.68 -25.37 -16.88
CA LEU A 2 19.39 -25.93 -17.30
C LEU A 2 18.57 -24.77 -17.89
N THR A 3 18.16 -24.86 -19.15
CA THR A 3 17.32 -23.88 -19.85
C THR A 3 15.87 -23.96 -19.35
N ARG A 4 15.63 -23.71 -18.08
CA ARG A 4 14.30 -23.74 -17.48
C ARG A 4 13.80 -22.35 -17.18
N LYS A 5 12.51 -22.11 -17.45
CA LYS A 5 11.78 -20.95 -16.89
C LYS A 5 11.49 -21.25 -15.43
N TYR A 6 11.46 -20.22 -14.61
CA TYR A 6 11.15 -20.34 -13.18
C TYR A 6 10.18 -19.24 -12.74
N ILE A 7 9.41 -19.53 -11.74
CA ILE A 7 8.61 -18.57 -10.98
C ILE A 7 8.94 -18.86 -9.52
N GLY A 8 9.32 -17.83 -8.78
CA GLY A 8 9.53 -17.88 -7.34
C GLY A 8 8.61 -16.91 -6.64
N ALA A 9 8.17 -17.24 -5.44
CA ALA A 9 7.41 -16.35 -4.58
C ALA A 9 7.91 -16.47 -3.15
N ASP A 10 7.98 -15.36 -2.45
CA ASP A 10 8.31 -15.29 -1.03
C ASP A 10 7.53 -14.16 -0.39
N ILE A 11 7.07 -14.35 0.84
CA ILE A 11 6.40 -13.31 1.63
C ILE A 11 7.40 -12.36 2.27
N ASN A 12 8.65 -12.79 2.40
CA ASN A 12 9.72 -11.97 2.95
C ASN A 12 10.38 -11.14 1.85
N LEU A 13 10.15 -9.86 1.90
CA LEU A 13 10.68 -8.91 0.93
C LEU A 13 12.20 -8.92 0.84
N GLY A 14 12.90 -9.04 1.99
CA GLY A 14 14.35 -9.19 2.01
C GLY A 14 14.85 -10.40 1.25
N ALA A 15 14.11 -11.54 1.28
CA ALA A 15 14.45 -12.73 0.48
C ALA A 15 14.29 -12.46 -1.02
N VAL A 16 13.23 -11.75 -1.42
CA VAL A 16 13.02 -11.33 -2.82
C VAL A 16 14.15 -10.43 -3.28
N GLN A 17 14.57 -9.46 -2.47
CA GLN A 17 15.67 -8.53 -2.79
C GLN A 17 17.01 -9.24 -2.93
N VAL A 18 17.37 -10.11 -1.98
CA VAL A 18 18.60 -10.92 -2.08
C VAL A 18 18.59 -11.76 -3.34
N THR A 19 17.45 -12.34 -3.69
CA THR A 19 17.30 -13.12 -4.91
C THR A 19 17.49 -12.25 -6.15
N THR A 20 16.86 -11.08 -6.20
CA THR A 20 17.01 -10.10 -7.30
C THR A 20 18.47 -9.70 -7.48
N LYS A 21 19.17 -9.34 -6.38
CA LYS A 21 20.60 -8.99 -6.43
C LYS A 21 21.47 -10.14 -6.95
N ARG A 22 21.20 -11.37 -6.54
CA ARG A 22 21.91 -12.56 -7.04
C ARG A 22 21.65 -12.82 -8.51
N LEU A 23 20.41 -12.67 -8.96
CA LEU A 23 20.06 -12.84 -10.38
C LEU A 23 20.73 -11.80 -11.26
N LEU A 24 20.79 -10.53 -10.83
CA LEU A 24 21.51 -9.47 -11.55
C LEU A 24 23.00 -9.74 -11.66
N GLY A 25 23.61 -10.40 -10.67
CA GLY A 25 25.04 -10.76 -10.68
C GLY A 25 25.40 -11.96 -11.57
N LEU A 26 24.43 -12.64 -12.18
CA LEU A 26 24.72 -13.79 -13.06
C LEU A 26 25.09 -13.32 -14.47
N GLN A 27 26.25 -13.78 -14.99
CA GLN A 27 26.79 -13.39 -16.29
C GLN A 27 25.92 -13.76 -17.50
N ASN A 28 25.00 -14.73 -17.37
CA ASN A 28 24.10 -15.20 -18.43
C ASN A 28 22.64 -15.09 -17.94
N ASN A 29 22.27 -13.93 -17.50
CA ASN A 29 20.93 -13.73 -16.96
C ASN A 29 19.91 -13.55 -18.08
N ASN A 30 18.86 -14.38 -18.04
CA ASN A 30 17.65 -14.11 -18.81
C ASN A 30 16.87 -13.01 -18.10
N ASN A 31 16.11 -12.24 -18.85
CA ASN A 31 15.24 -11.22 -18.30
C ASN A 31 14.29 -11.84 -17.26
N PHE A 32 14.04 -11.11 -16.17
CA PHE A 32 13.07 -11.48 -15.17
C PHE A 32 12.32 -10.23 -14.69
N GLU A 33 11.15 -10.43 -14.14
CA GLU A 33 10.30 -9.39 -13.57
C GLU A 33 10.04 -9.69 -12.12
N VAL A 34 9.92 -8.65 -11.31
CA VAL A 34 9.57 -8.76 -9.88
C VAL A 34 8.24 -8.06 -9.68
N TYR A 35 7.28 -8.81 -9.16
CA TYR A 35 5.94 -8.29 -8.88
C TYR A 35 5.71 -8.26 -7.37
N ASN A 36 5.12 -7.18 -6.88
CA ASN A 36 4.54 -7.14 -5.55
C ASN A 36 3.03 -7.38 -5.67
N VAL A 37 2.52 -8.31 -4.88
CA VAL A 37 1.10 -8.69 -4.90
C VAL A 37 0.40 -8.10 -3.68
N ASN A 38 -0.64 -7.31 -3.93
CA ASN A 38 -1.63 -6.83 -2.93
C ASN A 38 -1.12 -5.91 -1.82
N ASN A 39 0.01 -5.23 -1.98
CA ASN A 39 0.52 -4.31 -0.94
C ASN A 39 0.41 -4.89 0.48
N TYR A 40 0.73 -6.18 0.64
CA TYR A 40 0.51 -6.97 1.85
C TYR A 40 1.10 -6.31 3.10
N ASP A 41 2.22 -5.63 2.96
CA ASP A 41 2.88 -4.96 4.09
C ASP A 41 2.05 -3.83 4.71
N PHE A 42 1.22 -3.15 3.92
CA PHE A 42 0.30 -2.12 4.43
C PHE A 42 -0.81 -2.73 5.29
N PHE A 43 -1.26 -3.94 4.96
CA PHE A 43 -2.38 -4.60 5.64
C PHE A 43 -1.93 -5.59 6.72
N ARG A 44 -0.64 -5.81 6.87
CA ARG A 44 -0.07 -6.72 7.86
C ARG A 44 -0.33 -6.26 9.30
N ASN A 45 -0.23 -4.97 9.55
CA ASN A 45 -0.58 -4.37 10.84
C ASN A 45 -2.02 -3.84 10.78
N PRO A 46 -2.99 -4.46 11.46
CA PRO A 46 -4.39 -4.05 11.37
C PRO A 46 -4.65 -2.61 11.80
N VAL A 47 -3.87 -2.06 12.72
CA VAL A 47 -4.03 -0.68 13.21
C VAL A 47 -3.60 0.31 12.13
N GLU A 48 -2.41 0.12 11.57
CA GLU A 48 -1.90 0.98 10.49
C GLU A 48 -2.77 0.87 9.23
N ALA A 49 -3.22 -0.34 8.89
CA ALA A 49 -4.11 -0.57 7.77
C ALA A 49 -5.45 0.15 7.92
N LYS A 50 -6.00 0.17 9.13
CA LYS A 50 -7.23 0.88 9.42
C LYS A 50 -7.10 2.40 9.26
N GLU A 51 -6.02 2.98 9.78
CA GLU A 51 -5.72 4.41 9.58
C GLU A 51 -5.55 4.75 8.09
N LEU A 52 -4.86 3.90 7.35
CA LEU A 52 -4.68 4.08 5.91
C LEU A 52 -6.01 4.07 5.15
N ILE A 53 -6.93 3.16 5.52
CA ILE A 53 -8.28 3.10 4.93
C ILE A 53 -9.08 4.35 5.26
N ILE A 54 -9.02 4.81 6.51
CA ILE A 54 -9.70 6.02 6.97
C ILE A 54 -9.24 7.22 6.13
N ASP A 55 -7.94 7.39 5.98
CA ASP A 55 -7.33 8.48 5.22
C ASP A 55 -7.67 8.39 3.71
N ALA A 56 -7.50 7.20 3.14
CA ALA A 56 -7.72 6.97 1.71
C ALA A 56 -9.18 7.14 1.26
N LEU A 57 -10.15 6.84 2.13
CA LEU A 57 -11.57 7.01 1.85
C LEU A 57 -12.11 8.37 2.31
N GLY A 58 -11.32 9.17 3.02
CA GLY A 58 -11.76 10.45 3.57
C GLY A 58 -12.80 10.31 4.69
N ILE A 59 -12.69 9.25 5.50
CA ILE A 59 -13.60 8.99 6.60
C ILE A 59 -13.31 9.99 7.73
N GLN A 60 -14.35 10.62 8.25
CA GLN A 60 -14.24 11.44 9.47
C GLN A 60 -14.15 10.52 10.67
N LYS A 61 -12.94 10.33 11.19
CA LYS A 61 -12.64 9.42 12.29
C LYS A 61 -13.32 9.84 13.60
N PHE A 62 -13.80 8.88 14.35
CA PHE A 62 -14.28 9.09 15.74
C PHE A 62 -13.20 8.72 16.76
N ASP A 63 -12.88 9.66 17.66
CA ASP A 63 -11.82 9.47 18.65
C ASP A 63 -12.25 8.57 19.83
N SER A 64 -13.54 8.47 20.10
CA SER A 64 -14.06 7.82 21.31
C SER A 64 -15.24 6.85 21.09
N SER A 65 -15.53 6.48 19.84
CA SER A 65 -16.60 5.50 19.58
C SER A 65 -16.10 4.07 19.78
N THR A 66 -16.89 3.25 20.46
CA THR A 66 -16.63 1.80 20.59
C THR A 66 -17.26 0.98 19.48
N VAL A 67 -18.20 1.55 18.73
CA VAL A 67 -18.99 0.84 17.70
C VAL A 67 -18.48 1.15 16.32
N TYR A 68 -18.48 2.43 15.96
CA TYR A 68 -18.13 2.91 14.64
C TYR A 68 -16.74 3.53 14.63
N ASP A 69 -16.07 3.40 13.52
CA ASP A 69 -14.71 3.94 13.33
C ASP A 69 -14.73 5.38 12.83
N GLY A 70 -15.85 5.80 12.24
CA GLY A 70 -16.04 7.16 11.75
C GLY A 70 -17.36 7.33 11.00
N GLU A 71 -17.44 8.44 10.25
CA GLU A 71 -18.56 8.81 9.38
C GLU A 71 -18.06 9.13 7.97
N LEU A 72 -18.83 8.75 6.96
CA LEU A 72 -18.59 9.08 5.56
C LEU A 72 -19.92 9.39 4.87
N ASP A 73 -20.11 10.64 4.43
CA ASP A 73 -21.31 11.08 3.69
C ASP A 73 -22.65 10.73 4.38
N GLY A 74 -22.70 10.85 5.71
CA GLY A 74 -23.88 10.53 6.50
C GLY A 74 -24.07 9.03 6.80
N TRP A 75 -23.06 8.21 6.52
CA TRP A 75 -23.02 6.80 6.87
C TRP A 75 -22.10 6.55 8.05
N MET A 76 -22.58 5.82 9.05
CA MET A 76 -21.72 5.31 10.12
C MET A 76 -20.82 4.20 9.58
N VAL A 77 -19.51 4.37 9.71
CA VAL A 77 -18.53 3.47 9.12
C VAL A 77 -17.97 2.51 10.16
N LYS A 78 -17.97 1.22 9.81
CA LYS A 78 -17.23 0.18 10.53
C LYS A 78 -16.23 -0.49 9.60
N ILE A 79 -14.96 -0.49 9.98
CA ILE A 79 -13.88 -1.18 9.26
C ILE A 79 -13.67 -2.55 9.90
N MET A 80 -13.83 -3.59 9.10
CA MET A 80 -13.60 -4.97 9.50
C MET A 80 -12.10 -5.31 9.54
N PRO A 81 -11.69 -6.46 10.08
CA PRO A 81 -10.30 -6.89 10.05
C PRO A 81 -9.69 -6.79 8.65
N THR A 82 -8.52 -6.17 8.55
CA THR A 82 -7.87 -5.85 7.26
C THR A 82 -6.95 -6.95 6.75
N ASN A 83 -6.59 -7.90 7.61
CA ASN A 83 -5.65 -8.99 7.30
C ASN A 83 -6.33 -10.30 6.90
N ARG A 84 -7.64 -10.33 6.80
CA ARG A 84 -8.46 -11.48 6.40
C ARG A 84 -9.82 -11.05 5.88
N ILE A 85 -10.54 -11.96 5.27
CA ILE A 85 -11.94 -11.74 4.87
C ILE A 85 -12.83 -11.54 6.11
N ALA A 86 -13.83 -10.67 5.97
CA ALA A 86 -14.85 -10.46 7.00
C ALA A 86 -15.83 -11.65 7.03
N THR A 87 -16.15 -12.10 8.23
CA THR A 87 -17.00 -13.25 8.49
C THR A 87 -18.22 -12.86 9.33
N LYS A 88 -19.21 -13.76 9.44
CA LYS A 88 -20.36 -13.55 10.33
C LYS A 88 -19.95 -13.38 11.79
N ALA A 89 -18.87 -14.02 12.23
CA ALA A 89 -18.35 -13.83 13.60
C ALA A 89 -17.94 -12.38 13.89
N ASP A 90 -17.42 -11.66 12.91
CA ASP A 90 -17.08 -10.24 13.04
C ASP A 90 -18.34 -9.37 13.18
N LEU A 91 -19.45 -9.78 12.56
CA LEU A 91 -20.74 -9.10 12.73
C LEU A 91 -21.33 -9.29 14.12
N GLU A 92 -21.06 -10.40 14.82
CA GLU A 92 -21.51 -10.60 16.18
C GLU A 92 -20.93 -9.53 17.12
N GLU A 93 -19.65 -9.21 16.97
CA GLU A 93 -19.02 -8.14 17.75
C GLU A 93 -19.65 -6.77 17.44
N LEU A 94 -19.89 -6.48 16.15
CA LEU A 94 -20.58 -5.26 15.76
C LEU A 94 -21.98 -5.19 16.37
N LYS A 95 -22.79 -6.23 16.22
CA LYS A 95 -24.17 -6.31 16.73
C LYS A 95 -24.22 -6.13 18.25
N ALA A 96 -23.32 -6.78 18.99
CA ALA A 96 -23.28 -6.70 20.45
C ALA A 96 -23.10 -5.25 20.98
N ASN A 97 -22.52 -4.38 20.16
CA ASN A 97 -22.22 -3.00 20.55
C ASN A 97 -23.12 -1.95 19.87
N LEU A 98 -24.08 -2.33 19.05
CA LEU A 98 -24.98 -1.38 18.39
C LEU A 98 -25.85 -0.63 19.43
N PRO A 99 -26.15 0.68 19.19
CA PRO A 99 -26.93 1.50 20.12
C PRO A 99 -28.44 1.25 19.96
N TYR A 100 -28.92 0.05 20.25
CA TYR A 100 -30.30 -0.38 20.07
C TYR A 100 -31.33 0.56 20.69
N HIS A 101 -31.07 1.07 21.89
CA HIS A 101 -31.98 2.02 22.54
C HIS A 101 -32.15 3.31 21.69
N THR A 102 -31.08 3.78 21.06
CA THR A 102 -31.15 4.93 20.17
C THR A 102 -31.95 4.60 18.91
N PHE A 103 -31.79 3.37 18.38
CA PHE A 103 -32.54 2.90 17.22
C PHE A 103 -34.04 2.81 17.52
N GLU A 104 -34.42 2.28 18.65
CA GLU A 104 -35.82 2.21 19.10
C GLU A 104 -36.43 3.60 19.18
N LYS A 105 -35.78 4.54 19.86
CA LYS A 105 -36.24 5.92 20.00
C LYS A 105 -36.42 6.60 18.60
N ARG A 106 -35.44 6.50 17.71
CA ARG A 106 -35.53 7.08 16.37
C ARG A 106 -36.65 6.44 15.53
N LYS A 107 -36.87 5.13 15.69
CA LYS A 107 -37.98 4.44 15.04
C LYS A 107 -39.34 4.88 15.55
N GLU A 108 -39.49 5.14 16.84
CA GLU A 108 -40.71 5.71 17.42
C GLU A 108 -40.98 7.14 16.89
N GLU A 109 -39.93 7.96 16.77
CA GLU A 109 -40.05 9.33 16.23
C GLU A 109 -40.36 9.33 14.71
N ASN A 110 -39.86 8.36 13.95
CA ASN A 110 -40.09 8.25 12.50
C ASN A 110 -40.26 6.77 12.09
N PRO A 111 -41.45 6.18 12.20
CA PRO A 111 -41.67 4.77 11.98
C PRO A 111 -41.35 4.25 10.57
N ASN A 112 -41.44 5.12 9.56
CA ASN A 112 -41.19 4.77 8.15
C ASN A 112 -39.81 5.24 7.63
N GLY A 113 -39.06 5.95 8.45
CA GLY A 113 -37.74 6.47 8.10
C GLY A 113 -36.61 5.45 8.32
N VAL A 114 -35.51 5.66 7.64
CA VAL A 114 -34.25 4.93 7.93
C VAL A 114 -33.72 5.40 9.26
N VAL A 115 -33.52 4.47 10.19
CA VAL A 115 -33.08 4.77 11.56
C VAL A 115 -31.58 5.08 11.59
N GLU A 116 -30.79 4.31 10.87
CA GLU A 116 -29.35 4.50 10.74
C GLU A 116 -28.86 3.95 9.40
N LYS A 117 -27.80 4.54 8.88
CA LYS A 117 -27.08 4.08 7.68
C LYS A 117 -25.73 3.55 8.11
N ILE A 118 -25.47 2.29 7.84
CA ILE A 118 -24.24 1.61 8.26
C ILE A 118 -23.45 1.16 7.03
N LYS A 119 -22.23 1.61 6.92
CA LYS A 119 -21.26 1.22 5.89
C LYS A 119 -20.19 0.34 6.48
N ILE A 120 -20.12 -0.90 6.04
CA ILE A 120 -19.13 -1.87 6.46
C ILE A 120 -18.04 -1.94 5.41
N ILE A 121 -16.80 -1.64 5.79
CA ILE A 121 -15.65 -1.68 4.91
C ILE A 121 -14.83 -2.92 5.23
N CYS A 122 -14.48 -3.71 4.20
CA CYS A 122 -13.76 -4.97 4.37
C CYS A 122 -12.78 -5.23 3.22
N MET A 123 -11.88 -6.18 3.45
CA MET A 123 -10.91 -6.71 2.49
C MET A 123 -11.37 -8.08 1.97
N GLY A 124 -12.55 -8.12 1.37
CA GLY A 124 -13.28 -9.34 1.07
C GLY A 124 -14.23 -9.78 2.19
N HIS A 125 -15.30 -10.48 1.85
CA HIS A 125 -16.29 -10.96 2.81
C HIS A 125 -16.95 -12.25 2.36
N GLU A 126 -17.58 -12.97 3.30
CA GLU A 126 -18.45 -14.09 2.99
C GLU A 126 -19.64 -13.65 2.12
N ALA A 127 -20.06 -14.48 1.17
CA ALA A 127 -21.03 -14.11 0.14
C ALA A 127 -22.40 -13.68 0.70
N ASP A 128 -22.82 -14.23 1.82
CA ASP A 128 -24.11 -13.99 2.46
C ASP A 128 -24.04 -13.03 3.66
N LEU A 129 -22.89 -12.37 3.86
CA LEU A 129 -22.65 -11.49 5.02
C LEU A 129 -23.68 -10.36 5.12
N LYS A 130 -23.95 -9.67 4.01
CA LYS A 130 -24.95 -8.60 3.95
C LYS A 130 -26.36 -9.11 4.26
N ALA A 131 -26.78 -10.19 3.61
CA ALA A 131 -28.11 -10.74 3.78
C ALA A 131 -28.36 -11.22 5.22
N SER A 132 -27.35 -11.82 5.85
CA SER A 132 -27.43 -12.23 7.26
C SER A 132 -27.63 -11.02 8.18
N LEU A 133 -26.86 -9.94 7.99
CA LEU A 133 -26.95 -8.75 8.82
C LEU A 133 -28.30 -8.04 8.64
N GLU A 134 -28.78 -7.88 7.42
CA GLU A 134 -30.07 -7.27 7.11
C GLU A 134 -31.23 -8.09 7.69
N GLN A 135 -31.18 -9.43 7.64
CA GLN A 135 -32.19 -10.30 8.20
C GLN A 135 -32.23 -10.16 9.73
N GLU A 136 -31.10 -10.19 10.40
CA GLU A 136 -31.02 -10.15 11.86
C GLU A 136 -31.40 -8.78 12.43
N LEU A 137 -31.10 -7.69 11.71
CA LEU A 137 -31.42 -6.32 12.12
C LEU A 137 -32.70 -5.77 11.46
N SER A 138 -33.49 -6.62 10.80
CA SER A 138 -34.71 -6.24 10.06
C SER A 138 -35.74 -5.46 10.89
N SER A 139 -35.74 -5.65 12.22
CA SER A 139 -36.63 -4.93 13.13
C SER A 139 -36.33 -3.42 13.24
N TYR A 140 -35.14 -2.96 12.84
CA TYR A 140 -34.68 -1.58 13.08
C TYR A 140 -34.67 -0.66 11.86
N ASN A 141 -35.12 -1.09 10.69
CA ASN A 141 -35.14 -0.29 9.47
C ASN A 141 -33.79 0.42 9.18
N LEU A 142 -32.72 -0.38 9.16
CA LEU A 142 -31.36 0.08 8.87
C LEU A 142 -31.08 0.00 7.37
N GLU A 143 -30.31 0.94 6.86
CA GLU A 143 -29.71 0.85 5.53
C GLU A 143 -28.27 0.35 5.66
N ILE A 144 -27.93 -0.77 4.99
CA ILE A 144 -26.63 -1.42 5.14
C ILE A 144 -25.94 -1.51 3.79
N GLU A 145 -24.72 -1.00 3.73
CA GLU A 145 -23.82 -1.12 2.58
C GLU A 145 -22.54 -1.86 2.98
N ILE A 146 -22.12 -2.83 2.17
CA ILE A 146 -20.81 -3.47 2.33
C ILE A 146 -19.93 -3.03 1.16
N VAL A 147 -18.80 -2.44 1.49
CA VAL A 147 -17.76 -2.03 0.55
C VAL A 147 -16.58 -2.98 0.67
N ASP A 148 -16.39 -3.80 -0.33
CA ASP A 148 -15.20 -4.63 -0.48
C ASP A 148 -14.13 -3.81 -1.22
N ILE A 149 -13.11 -3.39 -0.49
CA ILE A 149 -12.05 -2.54 -1.06
C ILE A 149 -11.38 -3.21 -2.25
N LEU A 150 -11.11 -4.51 -2.17
CA LEU A 150 -10.41 -5.24 -3.22
C LEU A 150 -11.23 -5.36 -4.51
N ARG A 151 -12.55 -5.43 -4.38
CA ARG A 151 -13.46 -5.59 -5.52
C ARG A 151 -14.03 -4.26 -6.01
N ASP A 152 -14.54 -3.44 -5.09
CA ASP A 152 -15.40 -2.31 -5.41
C ASP A 152 -14.61 -1.00 -5.57
N LYS A 153 -13.39 -0.95 -5.03
CA LYS A 153 -12.52 0.22 -5.05
C LYS A 153 -11.18 -0.07 -5.74
N LYS A 154 -11.25 -0.67 -6.92
CA LYS A 154 -10.07 -1.00 -7.73
C LYS A 154 -9.22 0.23 -8.09
N ASP A 155 -9.85 1.39 -8.18
CA ASP A 155 -9.19 2.66 -8.49
C ASP A 155 -8.66 3.36 -7.22
N LEU A 156 -8.91 2.80 -6.03
CA LEU A 156 -8.39 3.34 -4.80
C LEU A 156 -6.89 3.08 -4.72
N GLN A 157 -6.11 4.11 -4.95
CA GLN A 157 -4.66 4.04 -4.85
C GLN A 157 -4.26 4.25 -3.39
N PHE A 158 -3.98 3.13 -2.70
CA PHE A 158 -3.26 3.20 -1.42
C PHE A 158 -1.79 3.56 -1.63
N LYS A 159 -1.34 3.48 -2.87
CA LYS A 159 0.04 3.71 -3.29
C LYS A 159 0.13 5.10 -3.89
N ARG A 160 0.87 5.97 -3.23
CA ARG A 160 1.30 7.25 -3.80
C ARG A 160 2.55 6.99 -4.63
N GLU A 161 2.61 7.54 -5.82
CA GLU A 161 3.81 7.42 -6.65
C GLU A 161 4.98 8.11 -5.98
N ALA A 162 6.13 7.45 -6.01
CA ALA A 162 7.38 8.06 -5.57
C ALA A 162 7.82 9.12 -6.59
N ASP A 163 8.55 10.14 -6.13
CA ASP A 163 9.11 11.18 -6.97
C ASP A 163 10.60 11.39 -6.63
N ALA A 164 11.37 11.90 -7.57
CA ALA A 164 12.78 12.23 -7.36
C ALA A 164 13.22 13.42 -8.21
N ASN A 165 14.05 14.26 -7.63
CA ASN A 165 14.72 15.33 -8.34
C ASN A 165 16.08 14.84 -8.84
N VAL A 166 16.12 14.47 -10.12
CA VAL A 166 17.34 13.98 -10.79
C VAL A 166 17.78 14.97 -11.85
N VAL A 167 19.04 15.40 -11.76
CA VAL A 167 19.60 16.35 -12.72
C VAL A 167 20.84 15.79 -13.39
N LYS A 168 21.06 16.20 -14.65
CA LYS A 168 22.26 15.90 -15.40
C LYS A 168 23.12 17.15 -15.49
N GLU A 169 24.20 17.19 -14.73
CA GLU A 169 25.10 18.34 -14.64
C GLU A 169 26.56 17.85 -14.68
N ASN A 170 27.45 18.60 -15.35
CA ASN A 170 28.91 18.37 -15.35
C ASN A 170 29.31 16.90 -15.70
N ASN A 171 28.67 16.30 -16.67
CA ASN A 171 28.84 14.88 -17.04
C ASN A 171 28.58 13.90 -15.89
N GLN A 172 27.66 14.26 -15.00
CA GLN A 172 27.20 13.43 -13.88
C GLN A 172 25.67 13.40 -13.82
N ILE A 173 25.14 12.27 -13.35
CA ILE A 173 23.78 12.18 -12.82
C ILE A 173 23.85 12.48 -11.33
N ILE A 174 23.04 13.42 -10.89
CA ILE A 174 22.93 13.83 -9.47
C ILE A 174 21.46 13.64 -9.05
N ILE A 175 21.24 12.76 -8.11
CA ILE A 175 19.96 12.63 -7.42
C ILE A 175 20.00 13.61 -6.23
N LYS A 176 19.26 14.71 -6.36
CA LYS A 176 19.22 15.75 -5.31
C LYS A 176 18.30 15.35 -4.16
N GLU A 177 17.17 14.74 -4.50
CA GLU A 177 16.09 14.40 -3.57
C GLU A 177 15.36 13.16 -4.06
N PHE A 178 14.81 12.39 -3.12
CA PHE A 178 13.96 11.25 -3.39
C PHE A 178 12.81 11.22 -2.38
N TYR A 179 11.59 11.13 -2.88
CA TYR A 179 10.36 11.16 -2.12
C TYR A 179 9.58 9.85 -2.27
N PRO A 180 9.90 8.80 -1.53
CA PRO A 180 9.12 7.57 -1.49
C PRO A 180 7.86 7.81 -0.64
N MET A 181 6.79 8.28 -1.25
CA MET A 181 5.63 8.83 -0.57
C MET A 181 4.98 7.87 0.42
N ASN A 182 4.95 6.58 0.13
CA ASN A 182 4.37 5.57 1.03
C ASN A 182 5.27 5.34 2.25
N LEU A 183 6.59 5.30 2.06
CA LEU A 183 7.54 5.19 3.17
C LEU A 183 7.51 6.44 4.06
N LEU A 184 7.46 7.63 3.47
CA LEU A 184 7.36 8.89 4.19
C LEU A 184 6.07 8.96 5.02
N GLN A 185 4.94 8.52 4.46
CA GLN A 185 3.68 8.44 5.20
C GLN A 185 3.80 7.49 6.40
N LYS A 186 4.39 6.32 6.22
CA LYS A 186 4.62 5.35 7.30
C LYS A 186 5.49 5.92 8.42
N LEU A 187 6.61 6.57 8.07
CA LEU A 187 7.51 7.22 9.03
C LEU A 187 6.81 8.36 9.78
N SER A 188 6.00 9.17 9.08
CA SER A 188 5.20 10.22 9.70
C SER A 188 4.22 9.66 10.74
N MET A 189 3.55 8.55 10.45
CA MET A 189 2.66 7.87 11.41
C MET A 189 3.42 7.36 12.64
N GLN A 190 4.67 6.93 12.46
CA GLN A 190 5.56 6.47 13.54
C GLN A 190 6.27 7.62 14.26
N LYS A 191 6.05 8.88 13.83
CA LYS A 191 6.72 10.09 14.33
C LYS A 191 8.24 10.04 14.19
N GLU A 192 8.72 9.34 13.17
CA GLU A 192 10.13 9.31 12.81
C GLU A 192 10.43 10.41 11.79
N SER A 193 11.57 11.10 11.99
CA SER A 193 12.07 12.13 11.07
C SER A 193 13.28 11.61 10.30
N VAL A 194 13.36 11.98 9.02
CA VAL A 194 14.47 11.64 8.14
C VAL A 194 15.17 12.94 7.74
N GLU A 195 16.47 13.02 7.94
CA GLU A 195 17.27 14.20 7.61
C GLU A 195 17.91 14.09 6.22
N ASP A 196 18.17 12.89 5.74
CA ASP A 196 18.83 12.61 4.47
C ASP A 196 18.03 11.57 3.67
N TRP A 197 17.58 11.94 2.46
CA TRP A 197 16.80 11.07 1.60
C TRP A 197 17.50 9.73 1.32
N ARG A 198 18.83 9.67 1.36
CA ARG A 198 19.62 8.45 1.13
C ARG A 198 19.37 7.38 2.18
N GLN A 199 18.89 7.77 3.36
CA GLN A 199 18.47 6.84 4.43
C GLN A 199 17.21 6.06 4.06
N LEU A 200 16.43 6.55 3.07
CA LEU A 200 15.20 5.93 2.60
C LEU A 200 15.43 4.91 1.48
N VAL A 201 16.66 4.85 0.94
CA VAL A 201 17.00 4.07 -0.24
C VAL A 201 17.56 2.72 0.13
N GLU A 202 17.03 1.68 -0.50
CA GLU A 202 17.58 0.33 -0.44
C GLU A 202 18.57 0.04 -1.56
N SER A 203 18.33 0.58 -2.76
CA SER A 203 19.24 0.40 -3.89
C SER A 203 18.99 1.41 -5.00
N ILE A 204 20.07 1.77 -5.73
CA ILE A 204 20.00 2.53 -6.98
C ILE A 204 20.67 1.72 -8.06
N TYR A 205 19.94 1.50 -9.16
CA TYR A 205 20.43 0.87 -10.37
C TYR A 205 20.45 1.87 -11.51
N ILE A 206 21.53 1.91 -12.30
CA ILE A 206 21.64 2.77 -13.46
C ILE A 206 22.07 1.93 -14.68
N ASP A 207 21.30 2.04 -15.75
CA ASP A 207 21.64 1.55 -17.08
C ASP A 207 21.96 2.73 -17.98
N TRP A 208 23.22 2.78 -18.43
CA TRP A 208 23.70 3.87 -19.29
C TRP A 208 23.28 3.74 -20.76
N ASN A 209 22.79 2.57 -21.17
CA ASN A 209 22.45 2.27 -22.56
C ASN A 209 21.14 1.48 -22.66
N TYR A 210 20.10 1.98 -21.98
CA TYR A 210 18.80 1.34 -21.93
C TYR A 210 18.18 1.17 -23.33
N ASP A 211 17.81 -0.07 -23.68
CA ASP A 211 17.29 -0.43 -25.00
C ASP A 211 15.78 -0.16 -25.18
N GLY A 212 15.10 0.39 -24.17
CA GLY A 212 13.66 0.64 -24.17
C GLY A 212 12.81 -0.55 -23.74
N GLN A 213 13.39 -1.70 -23.44
CA GLN A 213 12.68 -2.91 -23.04
C GLN A 213 13.21 -3.51 -21.74
N THR A 214 14.52 -3.73 -21.67
CA THR A 214 15.13 -4.42 -20.53
C THR A 214 16.22 -3.59 -19.92
N MET A 215 16.09 -3.30 -18.63
CA MET A 215 17.11 -2.61 -17.86
C MET A 215 18.29 -3.56 -17.61
N ARG A 216 19.51 -3.15 -18.00
CA ARG A 216 20.78 -3.85 -17.76
C ARG A 216 21.72 -2.95 -16.97
N PRO A 217 21.52 -2.87 -15.64
CA PRO A 217 22.25 -1.90 -14.85
C PRO A 217 23.75 -2.20 -14.84
N THR A 218 24.53 -1.17 -15.10
CA THR A 218 25.99 -1.17 -14.97
C THR A 218 26.44 -0.59 -13.64
N ILE A 219 25.59 0.25 -13.02
CA ILE A 219 25.76 0.72 -11.64
C ILE A 219 24.74 0.01 -10.77
N CYS A 220 25.23 -0.55 -9.67
CA CYS A 220 24.43 -1.14 -8.61
C CYS A 220 24.93 -0.53 -7.29
N ASP A 221 24.33 0.58 -6.88
CA ASP A 221 24.67 1.26 -5.64
C ASP A 221 23.70 0.81 -4.54
N ILE A 222 24.25 0.18 -3.52
CA ILE A 222 23.51 -0.46 -2.44
C ILE A 222 24.15 -0.02 -1.14
N PRO A 223 23.38 0.57 -0.20
CA PRO A 223 23.92 1.03 1.06
C PRO A 223 24.51 -0.16 1.84
N THR A 224 25.57 0.14 2.58
CA THR A 224 26.21 -0.79 3.50
C THR A 224 25.85 -0.41 4.94
N LYS A 225 26.47 -1.08 5.90
CA LYS A 225 26.28 -0.77 7.32
C LYS A 225 26.80 0.62 7.69
N ASP A 226 27.84 1.08 6.98
CA ASP A 226 28.59 2.30 7.32
C ASP A 226 28.47 3.40 6.26
N GLU A 227 27.91 3.09 5.08
CA GLU A 227 27.84 4.02 3.97
C GLU A 227 26.44 3.99 3.33
N LEU A 228 25.87 5.17 3.12
CA LEU A 228 24.66 5.39 2.32
C LEU A 228 25.00 5.34 0.83
N VAL A 229 23.97 5.26 -0.03
CA VAL A 229 24.12 5.40 -1.47
C VAL A 229 24.78 6.73 -1.84
N SER A 230 25.55 6.76 -2.93
CA SER A 230 26.28 7.95 -3.36
C SER A 230 25.34 9.08 -3.82
N GLY A 231 24.37 8.75 -4.64
CA GLY A 231 23.49 9.73 -5.28
C GLY A 231 24.15 10.56 -6.39
N ILE A 232 25.46 10.40 -6.64
CA ILE A 232 26.21 11.09 -7.69
C ILE A 232 26.97 10.08 -8.53
N TYR A 233 26.73 10.07 -9.84
CA TYR A 233 27.26 9.05 -10.74
C TYR A 233 27.84 9.68 -12.00
N LYS A 234 29.10 9.37 -12.31
CA LYS A 234 29.75 9.85 -13.51
C LYS A 234 29.18 9.15 -14.74
N ILE A 235 28.79 9.92 -15.74
CA ILE A 235 28.29 9.43 -17.00
C ILE A 235 29.47 8.97 -17.85
N PRO A 236 29.52 7.72 -18.35
CA PRO A 236 30.55 7.28 -19.27
C PRO A 236 30.39 7.95 -20.65
N ASP A 237 31.51 8.15 -21.38
CA ASP A 237 31.50 8.78 -22.71
C ASP A 237 30.66 8.02 -23.75
N SER A 238 30.45 6.74 -23.52
CA SER A 238 29.62 5.86 -24.34
C SER A 238 28.16 5.77 -23.94
N ALA A 239 27.71 6.61 -23.03
CA ALA A 239 26.31 6.57 -22.56
C ALA A 239 25.33 7.00 -23.67
N GLY A 240 24.27 6.23 -23.83
CA GLY A 240 23.10 6.53 -24.65
C GLY A 240 21.92 6.96 -23.83
N LYS A 241 20.78 6.26 -23.98
CA LYS A 241 19.57 6.48 -23.18
C LYS A 241 19.79 5.93 -21.76
N ILE A 242 19.62 6.79 -20.78
CA ILE A 242 19.90 6.46 -19.37
C ILE A 242 18.59 6.09 -18.69
N LYS A 243 18.57 4.95 -18.01
CA LYS A 243 17.48 4.56 -17.12
C LYS A 243 17.99 4.39 -15.70
N ILE A 244 17.27 4.99 -14.77
CA ILE A 244 17.57 4.95 -13.34
C ILE A 244 16.39 4.27 -12.63
N LYS A 245 16.71 3.36 -11.72
CA LYS A 245 15.74 2.73 -10.82
C LYS A 245 16.18 2.96 -9.39
N ILE A 246 15.35 3.63 -8.61
CA ILE A 246 15.55 3.86 -7.18
C ILE A 246 14.55 3.00 -6.42
N THR A 247 15.02 2.17 -5.52
CA THR A 247 14.18 1.31 -4.68
C THR A 247 14.27 1.78 -3.23
N ASP A 248 13.14 1.94 -2.59
CA ASP A 248 13.06 2.36 -1.18
C ASP A 248 13.08 1.17 -0.20
N LEU A 249 13.06 1.46 1.10
CA LEU A 249 13.07 0.45 2.16
C LEU A 249 11.77 -0.38 2.24
N LEU A 250 10.69 0.04 1.58
CA LEU A 250 9.48 -0.78 1.40
C LEU A 250 9.56 -1.62 0.11
N SER A 251 10.70 -1.55 -0.60
CA SER A 251 10.94 -2.18 -1.92
C SER A 251 10.02 -1.71 -3.02
N GLU A 252 9.50 -0.52 -2.88
CA GLU A 252 8.85 0.17 -3.97
C GLU A 252 9.90 0.85 -4.84
N SER A 253 9.68 0.85 -6.15
CA SER A 253 10.67 1.37 -7.09
C SER A 253 10.10 2.50 -7.92
N LEU A 254 10.91 3.56 -8.05
CA LEU A 254 10.73 4.63 -9.02
C LEU A 254 11.68 4.37 -10.20
N GLU A 255 11.17 4.41 -11.42
CA GLU A 255 11.97 4.28 -12.65
C GLU A 255 11.88 5.57 -13.45
N LEU A 256 13.03 6.11 -13.81
CA LEU A 256 13.18 7.37 -14.54
C LEU A 256 14.05 7.16 -15.78
N GLU A 257 13.70 7.85 -16.86
CA GLU A 257 14.52 7.98 -18.06
C GLU A 257 15.07 9.41 -18.15
N VAL A 258 16.39 9.57 -18.36
CA VAL A 258 17.11 10.83 -18.30
C VAL A 258 17.92 11.08 -19.56
#